data_4f201438be2a2c412a85ca0f8efb60d5
#
_entry.id   4f201438be2a2c412a85ca0f8efb60d5
#
_cell.length_a   1.000
_cell.length_b   1.000
_cell.length_c   1.000
_cell.angle_alpha   90.00
_cell.angle_beta   90.00
_cell.angle_gamma   90.00
#
_symmetry.space_group_name_H-M   'P 1'
#
loop_
_entity.id
_entity.type
_entity.pdbx_description
1 polymer ?
#
loop_
_entity_poly.entity_id
_entity_poly.type
_entity_poly.pdbx_seq_one_letter_code
_entity_poly.pdbx_strand_id
1 'polypeptide(L)'
;MAFQGYTQETVDFLWGIRFNNERGWFMEHKQDYQEHLLSPTRALAEQVYDAIHEMCPDDPFLLKLSRIYRDARRLHGQGPYKDHLWFCIRTGDQDWTGRPTFYFEIGPDYYSYGMGFWCPRPALMAAYRRGLDQHPEALSRLVRQFNKQEVFTLSGPEYARSKGETTALLQPWYNRKSINLQHDGPLDERLFSPELAQDVIDGFRTLMPLYRYFDKLCASVAES
;
A
#
# COMPACT_ATOMS: atom_id res chain seq x y z
N MET A 1 14.00 15.82 6.38
CA MET A 1 15.25 15.58 5.60
C MET A 1 14.87 14.86 4.33
N ALA A 2 15.51 15.15 3.18
CA ALA A 2 15.23 14.41 1.95
C ALA A 2 15.70 12.96 2.09
N PHE A 3 14.94 12.03 1.53
CA PHE A 3 15.30 10.61 1.43
C PHE A 3 16.56 10.44 0.58
N GLN A 4 17.51 9.64 1.04
CA GLN A 4 18.80 9.41 0.37
C GLN A 4 18.99 7.98 -0.16
N GLY A 5 17.96 7.15 -0.07
CA GLY A 5 18.02 5.72 -0.32
C GLY A 5 18.09 4.92 0.99
N TYR A 6 17.76 3.65 0.89
CA TYR A 6 18.09 2.67 1.92
C TYR A 6 19.55 2.24 1.77
N THR A 7 20.06 1.42 2.68
CA THR A 7 21.43 0.92 2.64
C THR A 7 21.48 -0.60 2.86
N GLN A 8 22.64 -1.20 2.70
CA GLN A 8 22.81 -2.64 2.99
C GLN A 8 22.49 -2.95 4.46
N GLU A 9 22.82 -2.02 5.38
CA GLU A 9 22.52 -2.16 6.80
C GLU A 9 21.01 -2.23 7.07
N THR A 10 20.19 -1.62 6.23
CA THR A 10 18.71 -1.78 6.29
C THR A 10 18.30 -3.22 6.05
N VAL A 11 18.87 -3.83 5.01
CA VAL A 11 18.59 -5.22 4.62
C VAL A 11 19.12 -6.18 5.69
N ASP A 12 20.33 -5.93 6.18
CA ASP A 12 20.98 -6.74 7.22
C ASP A 12 20.16 -6.71 8.52
N PHE A 13 19.66 -5.53 8.93
CA PHE A 13 18.78 -5.42 10.07
C PHE A 13 17.47 -6.20 9.89
N LEU A 14 16.84 -6.11 8.71
CA LEU A 14 15.58 -6.80 8.43
C LEU A 14 15.75 -8.33 8.44
N TRP A 15 16.85 -8.86 7.90
CA TRP A 15 17.19 -10.27 8.04
C TRP A 15 17.53 -10.64 9.48
N GLY A 16 18.29 -9.80 10.16
CA GLY A 16 18.65 -9.99 11.57
C GLY A 16 17.43 -10.17 12.45
N ILE A 17 16.44 -9.26 12.35
CA ILE A 17 15.19 -9.33 13.15
C ILE A 17 14.28 -10.51 12.72
N ARG A 18 14.33 -10.94 11.46
CA ARG A 18 13.59 -12.12 10.98
C ARG A 18 14.07 -13.39 11.66
N PHE A 19 15.40 -13.56 11.81
CA PHE A 19 16.00 -14.75 12.41
C PHE A 19 16.11 -14.70 13.93
N ASN A 20 16.22 -13.51 14.52
CA ASN A 20 16.40 -13.29 15.95
C ASN A 20 15.25 -12.45 16.55
N ASN A 21 14.01 -12.91 16.35
CA ASN A 21 12.82 -12.14 16.70
C ASN A 21 12.51 -12.19 18.19
N GLU A 22 13.43 -11.67 19.02
CA GLU A 22 13.33 -11.62 20.47
C GLU A 22 13.80 -10.26 21.05
N ARG A 23 13.34 -9.98 22.27
CA ARG A 23 13.58 -8.67 22.90
C ARG A 23 15.07 -8.38 23.13
N GLY A 24 15.86 -9.38 23.52
CA GLY A 24 17.30 -9.23 23.78
C GLY A 24 18.00 -8.71 22.55
N TRP A 25 17.88 -9.42 21.44
CA TRP A 25 18.49 -9.06 20.18
C TRP A 25 18.05 -7.67 19.70
N PHE A 26 16.75 -7.37 19.75
CA PHE A 26 16.26 -6.06 19.33
C PHE A 26 16.83 -4.91 20.16
N MET A 27 16.98 -5.11 21.49
CA MET A 27 17.54 -4.05 22.35
C MET A 27 19.01 -3.76 22.03
N GLU A 28 19.78 -4.77 21.64
CA GLU A 28 21.18 -4.64 21.22
C GLU A 28 21.29 -3.92 19.86
N HIS A 29 20.33 -4.14 18.94
CA HIS A 29 20.30 -3.57 17.58
C HIS A 29 19.29 -2.41 17.44
N LYS A 30 18.87 -1.81 18.54
CA LYS A 30 17.87 -0.72 18.52
C LYS A 30 18.37 0.52 17.78
N GLN A 31 19.67 0.79 17.84
CA GLN A 31 20.27 1.91 17.13
C GLN A 31 20.24 1.64 15.62
N ASP A 32 20.58 0.45 15.17
CA ASP A 32 20.52 0.02 13.76
C ASP A 32 19.09 0.16 13.22
N TYR A 33 18.08 -0.27 14.01
CA TYR A 33 16.69 -0.04 13.67
C TYR A 33 16.36 1.44 13.43
N GLN A 34 16.83 2.32 14.33
CA GLN A 34 16.51 3.74 14.26
C GLN A 34 17.21 4.43 13.08
N GLU A 35 18.48 4.12 12.85
CA GLU A 35 19.32 4.78 11.86
C GLU A 35 19.08 4.22 10.46
N HIS A 36 19.04 2.89 10.31
CA HIS A 36 19.06 2.24 9.01
C HIS A 36 17.69 1.83 8.50
N LEU A 37 16.66 1.72 9.35
CA LEU A 37 15.31 1.37 8.89
C LEU A 37 14.28 2.47 9.17
N LEU A 38 14.13 2.92 10.41
CA LEU A 38 13.07 3.85 10.78
C LEU A 38 13.29 5.26 10.20
N SER A 39 14.50 5.78 10.30
CA SER A 39 14.84 7.13 9.83
C SER A 39 14.69 7.27 8.31
N PRO A 40 15.27 6.39 7.45
CA PRO A 40 15.09 6.48 6.01
C PRO A 40 13.62 6.22 5.60
N THR A 41 12.92 5.28 6.23
CA THR A 41 11.49 5.05 5.93
C THR A 41 10.65 6.27 6.27
N ARG A 42 10.95 6.98 7.35
CA ARG A 42 10.27 8.23 7.72
C ARG A 42 10.56 9.32 6.70
N ALA A 43 11.82 9.49 6.30
CA ALA A 43 12.19 10.50 5.30
C ALA A 43 11.48 10.26 3.96
N LEU A 44 11.42 8.99 3.49
CA LEU A 44 10.66 8.62 2.31
C LEU A 44 9.16 8.94 2.48
N ALA A 45 8.59 8.54 3.61
CA ALA A 45 7.16 8.71 3.89
C ALA A 45 6.76 10.20 3.91
N GLU A 46 7.55 11.05 4.57
CA GLU A 46 7.32 12.50 4.65
C GLU A 46 7.45 13.14 3.25
N GLN A 47 8.48 12.82 2.49
CA GLN A 47 8.69 13.35 1.14
C GLN A 47 7.56 12.95 0.18
N VAL A 48 7.11 11.69 0.22
CA VAL A 48 5.98 11.21 -0.59
C VAL A 48 4.68 11.87 -0.14
N TYR A 49 4.45 12.00 1.16
CA TYR A 49 3.26 12.65 1.69
C TYR A 49 3.17 14.12 1.28
N ASP A 50 4.26 14.87 1.42
CA ASP A 50 4.31 16.29 1.04
C ASP A 50 3.96 16.47 -0.45
N ALA A 51 4.54 15.65 -1.33
CA ALA A 51 4.24 15.67 -2.76
C ALA A 51 2.77 15.33 -3.09
N ILE A 52 2.17 14.36 -2.37
CA ILE A 52 0.75 14.03 -2.53
C ILE A 52 -0.14 15.16 -2.00
N HIS A 53 0.21 15.75 -0.88
CA HIS A 53 -0.52 16.88 -0.31
C HIS A 53 -0.48 18.12 -1.21
N GLU A 54 0.67 18.42 -1.82
CA GLU A 54 0.79 19.50 -2.82
C GLU A 54 -0.09 19.26 -4.05
N MET A 55 -0.21 18.01 -4.52
CA MET A 55 -1.09 17.66 -5.64
C MET A 55 -2.59 17.71 -5.30
N CYS A 56 -2.94 17.51 -4.04
CA CYS A 56 -4.30 17.36 -3.57
C CYS A 56 -4.48 18.08 -2.22
N PRO A 57 -4.33 19.43 -2.17
CA PRO A 57 -4.30 20.17 -0.91
C PRO A 57 -5.63 20.16 -0.14
N ASP A 58 -6.74 19.94 -0.84
CA ASP A 58 -8.08 19.89 -0.24
C ASP A 58 -8.46 18.49 0.27
N ASP A 59 -7.70 17.47 -0.08
CA ASP A 59 -7.98 16.11 0.36
C ASP A 59 -7.40 15.88 1.77
N PRO A 60 -8.19 15.36 2.73
CA PRO A 60 -7.76 15.17 4.12
C PRO A 60 -6.86 13.94 4.28
N PHE A 61 -5.75 13.91 3.56
CA PHE A 61 -4.79 12.83 3.66
C PHE A 61 -4.06 12.82 5.01
N LEU A 62 -3.87 11.63 5.54
CA LEU A 62 -3.12 11.36 6.75
C LEU A 62 -2.00 10.38 6.43
N LEU A 63 -0.78 10.73 6.88
CA LEU A 63 0.35 9.82 6.85
C LEU A 63 0.37 8.95 8.11
N LYS A 64 0.53 7.65 7.92
CA LYS A 64 0.72 6.68 9.00
C LYS A 64 1.95 5.83 8.75
N LEU A 65 2.94 5.94 9.63
CA LEU A 65 4.08 5.02 9.67
C LEU A 65 3.82 3.90 10.67
N SER A 66 4.08 2.66 10.26
CA SER A 66 3.88 1.49 11.11
C SER A 66 4.91 1.43 12.25
N ARG A 67 4.55 0.77 13.34
CA ARG A 67 5.51 0.42 14.40
C ARG A 67 6.14 -0.93 14.07
N ILE A 68 7.40 -1.14 14.47
CA ILE A 68 8.08 -2.44 14.34
C ILE A 68 7.42 -3.51 15.22
N TYR A 69 6.82 -3.13 16.36
CA TYR A 69 6.18 -4.04 17.29
C TYR A 69 4.91 -4.66 16.69
N ARG A 70 4.76 -5.98 16.84
CA ARG A 70 3.50 -6.66 16.58
C ARG A 70 2.49 -6.36 17.70
N ASP A 71 1.21 -6.43 17.38
CA ASP A 71 0.16 -6.39 18.40
C ASP A 71 0.22 -7.70 19.22
N ALA A 72 0.45 -7.58 20.51
CA ALA A 72 0.57 -8.72 21.44
C ALA A 72 -0.64 -9.67 21.38
N ARG A 73 -1.83 -9.15 21.03
CA ARG A 73 -3.06 -9.95 20.86
C ARG A 73 -3.06 -10.81 19.58
N ARG A 74 -2.15 -10.57 18.66
CA ARG A 74 -2.09 -11.18 17.31
C ARG A 74 -0.76 -11.86 17.01
N LEU A 75 -0.03 -12.28 18.06
CA LEU A 75 1.29 -12.90 17.85
C LEU A 75 1.19 -14.27 17.18
N HIS A 76 0.17 -15.08 17.50
CA HIS A 76 -0.07 -16.42 16.90
C HIS A 76 1.21 -17.27 16.77
N GLY A 77 2.08 -17.24 17.78
CA GLY A 77 3.36 -17.95 17.78
C GLY A 77 4.51 -17.24 17.03
N GLN A 78 4.27 -16.06 16.48
CA GLN A 78 5.31 -15.22 15.88
C GLN A 78 5.99 -14.37 16.97
N GLY A 79 7.25 -13.99 16.74
CA GLY A 79 7.99 -13.10 17.64
C GLY A 79 7.36 -11.70 17.77
N PRO A 80 7.81 -10.91 18.76
CA PRO A 80 7.20 -9.63 19.12
C PRO A 80 7.40 -8.50 18.09
N TYR A 81 8.26 -8.71 17.10
CA TYR A 81 8.59 -7.71 16.09
C TYR A 81 8.15 -8.14 14.69
N LYS A 82 7.85 -7.16 13.83
CA LYS A 82 7.72 -7.37 12.39
C LYS A 82 9.11 -7.39 11.76
N ASP A 83 9.25 -8.16 10.71
CA ASP A 83 10.44 -8.18 9.85
C ASP A 83 10.27 -7.30 8.60
N HIS A 84 9.34 -6.36 8.66
CA HIS A 84 9.03 -5.39 7.63
C HIS A 84 8.55 -4.08 8.27
N LEU A 85 8.70 -2.97 7.54
CA LEU A 85 8.18 -1.67 7.94
C LEU A 85 7.39 -1.09 6.77
N TRP A 86 6.28 -0.42 7.07
CA TRP A 86 5.45 0.20 6.05
C TRP A 86 4.93 1.57 6.48
N PHE A 87 4.62 2.40 5.52
CA PHE A 87 3.77 3.56 5.74
C PHE A 87 2.58 3.55 4.78
N CYS A 88 1.55 4.30 5.12
CA CYS A 88 0.42 4.51 4.24
C CYS A 88 -0.07 5.96 4.28
N ILE A 89 -0.67 6.38 3.16
CA ILE A 89 -1.34 7.66 2.98
C ILE A 89 -2.80 7.37 2.64
N ARG A 90 -3.71 7.90 3.46
CA ARG A 90 -5.13 7.57 3.39
C ARG A 90 -6.01 8.71 3.89
N THR A 91 -7.27 8.71 3.51
CA THR A 91 -8.27 9.62 4.08
C THR A 91 -8.94 9.02 5.29
N GLY A 92 -9.10 9.82 6.36
CA GLY A 92 -9.81 9.44 7.59
C GLY A 92 -9.07 8.45 8.49
N ASP A 93 -9.43 8.43 9.77
CA ASP A 93 -8.85 7.56 10.79
C ASP A 93 -9.71 6.33 11.09
N GLN A 94 -11.03 6.44 10.93
CA GLN A 94 -11.96 5.37 11.23
C GLN A 94 -12.16 4.47 10.01
N ASP A 95 -12.20 3.15 10.23
CA ASP A 95 -12.47 2.11 9.22
C ASP A 95 -11.56 2.16 7.97
N TRP A 96 -10.32 2.63 8.17
CA TRP A 96 -9.35 2.81 7.10
C TRP A 96 -9.05 1.52 6.32
N THR A 97 -9.22 0.35 6.93
CA THR A 97 -8.97 -0.95 6.29
C THR A 97 -9.96 -1.25 5.17
N GLY A 98 -11.13 -0.62 5.19
CA GLY A 98 -12.18 -0.71 4.19
C GLY A 98 -12.14 0.41 3.14
N ARG A 99 -11.15 1.31 3.20
CA ARG A 99 -10.98 2.40 2.22
C ARG A 99 -9.73 2.21 1.36
N PRO A 100 -9.68 2.81 0.16
CA PRO A 100 -8.46 2.77 -0.64
C PRO A 100 -7.33 3.49 0.11
N THR A 101 -6.12 2.96 0.03
CA THR A 101 -4.97 3.44 0.78
C THR A 101 -3.75 3.31 -0.10
N PHE A 102 -2.96 4.37 -0.26
CA PHE A 102 -1.61 4.29 -0.81
C PHE A 102 -0.68 3.71 0.23
N TYR A 103 0.24 2.86 -0.17
CA TYR A 103 1.19 2.24 0.74
C TYR A 103 2.56 2.08 0.13
N PHE A 104 3.55 2.02 0.99
CA PHE A 104 4.90 1.52 0.73
C PHE A 104 5.29 0.57 1.86
N GLU A 105 5.90 -0.53 1.53
CA GLU A 105 6.42 -1.53 2.47
C GLU A 105 7.80 -1.99 2.05
N ILE A 106 8.70 -2.19 3.01
CA ILE A 106 10.01 -2.83 2.82
C ILE A 106 10.14 -4.03 3.75
N GLY A 107 10.53 -5.15 3.20
CA GLY A 107 10.89 -6.39 3.87
C GLY A 107 12.33 -6.80 3.58
N PRO A 108 12.80 -7.92 4.14
CA PRO A 108 14.19 -8.35 3.99
C PRO A 108 14.55 -8.84 2.57
N ASP A 109 13.58 -9.14 1.73
CA ASP A 109 13.74 -9.71 0.39
C ASP A 109 12.93 -9.00 -0.70
N TYR A 110 12.20 -7.92 -0.35
CA TYR A 110 11.41 -7.14 -1.29
C TYR A 110 11.14 -5.72 -0.79
N TYR A 111 10.74 -4.85 -1.68
CA TYR A 111 9.90 -3.70 -1.35
C TYR A 111 8.66 -3.69 -2.25
N SER A 112 7.58 -3.09 -1.76
CA SER A 112 6.33 -2.98 -2.50
C SER A 112 5.69 -1.63 -2.26
N TYR A 113 5.07 -1.08 -3.30
CA TYR A 113 4.23 0.11 -3.15
C TYR A 113 3.06 0.08 -4.13
N GLY A 114 2.03 0.85 -3.80
CA GLY A 114 0.84 0.87 -4.62
C GLY A 114 -0.37 1.45 -3.93
N MET A 115 -1.54 1.02 -4.38
CA MET A 115 -2.82 1.43 -3.82
C MET A 115 -3.79 0.26 -3.76
N GLY A 116 -4.53 0.15 -2.65
CA GLY A 116 -5.53 -0.89 -2.56
C GLY A 116 -6.35 -0.85 -1.27
N PHE A 117 -7.15 -1.88 -1.12
CA PHE A 117 -7.96 -2.11 0.07
C PHE A 117 -7.35 -3.22 0.91
N TRP A 118 -7.07 -2.95 2.18
CA TRP A 118 -6.58 -3.99 3.08
C TRP A 118 -7.64 -5.04 3.39
N CYS A 119 -8.84 -4.62 3.78
CA CYS A 119 -9.93 -5.52 4.16
C CYS A 119 -11.29 -4.87 3.87
N PRO A 120 -11.71 -4.78 2.58
CA PRO A 120 -12.97 -4.16 2.23
C PRO A 120 -14.15 -4.99 2.74
N ARG A 121 -15.16 -4.33 3.28
CA ARG A 121 -16.38 -5.02 3.71
C ARG A 121 -17.08 -5.67 2.52
N PRO A 122 -17.69 -6.86 2.69
CA PRO A 122 -18.43 -7.52 1.60
C PRO A 122 -19.52 -6.65 0.98
N ALA A 123 -20.17 -5.78 1.79
CA ALA A 123 -21.17 -4.83 1.31
C ALA A 123 -20.58 -3.80 0.33
N LEU A 124 -19.36 -3.29 0.59
CA LEU A 124 -18.65 -2.39 -0.32
C LEU A 124 -18.35 -3.07 -1.65
N MET A 125 -17.82 -4.29 -1.63
CA MET A 125 -17.52 -5.04 -2.85
C MET A 125 -18.80 -5.46 -3.61
N ALA A 126 -19.93 -5.62 -2.93
CA ALA A 126 -21.21 -5.81 -3.57
C ALA A 126 -21.72 -4.52 -4.24
N ALA A 127 -21.59 -3.37 -3.57
CA ALA A 127 -21.93 -2.06 -4.14
C ALA A 127 -21.02 -1.72 -5.34
N TYR A 128 -19.73 -2.04 -5.25
CA TYR A 128 -18.79 -1.93 -6.36
C TYR A 128 -19.27 -2.67 -7.61
N ARG A 129 -19.66 -3.94 -7.48
CA ARG A 129 -20.15 -4.72 -8.61
C ARG A 129 -21.48 -4.18 -9.17
N ARG A 130 -22.42 -3.81 -8.29
CA ARG A 130 -23.67 -3.16 -8.75
C ARG A 130 -23.40 -1.89 -9.55
N GLY A 131 -22.41 -1.09 -9.11
CA GLY A 131 -21.99 0.11 -9.85
C GLY A 131 -21.42 -0.23 -11.23
N LEU A 132 -20.66 -1.31 -11.33
CA LEU A 132 -20.13 -1.80 -12.61
C LEU A 132 -21.24 -2.35 -13.54
N ASP A 133 -22.24 -3.02 -12.99
CA ASP A 133 -23.38 -3.53 -13.75
C ASP A 133 -24.22 -2.39 -14.34
N GLN A 134 -24.34 -1.28 -13.61
CA GLN A 134 -25.16 -0.13 -14.00
C GLN A 134 -24.39 0.89 -14.86
N HIS A 135 -23.12 1.15 -14.52
CA HIS A 135 -22.32 2.23 -15.09
C HIS A 135 -20.87 1.80 -15.32
N PRO A 136 -20.60 0.84 -16.23
CA PRO A 136 -19.25 0.30 -16.44
C PRO A 136 -18.27 1.30 -17.07
N GLU A 137 -18.76 2.39 -17.67
CA GLU A 137 -17.97 3.29 -18.52
C GLU A 137 -16.90 4.03 -17.71
N ALA A 138 -17.24 4.43 -16.48
CA ALA A 138 -16.33 5.19 -15.60
C ALA A 138 -15.08 4.39 -15.29
N LEU A 139 -15.25 3.14 -14.80
CA LEU A 139 -14.11 2.28 -14.51
C LEU A 139 -13.42 1.80 -15.78
N SER A 140 -14.16 1.50 -16.86
CA SER A 140 -13.58 1.08 -18.14
C SER A 140 -12.57 2.09 -18.69
N ARG A 141 -12.84 3.39 -18.55
CA ARG A 141 -11.92 4.44 -18.96
C ARG A 141 -10.63 4.41 -18.13
N LEU A 142 -10.76 4.29 -16.80
CA LEU A 142 -9.63 4.23 -15.88
C LEU A 142 -8.79 2.98 -16.10
N VAL A 143 -9.42 1.82 -16.31
CA VAL A 143 -8.73 0.56 -16.59
C VAL A 143 -7.99 0.61 -17.92
N ARG A 144 -8.57 1.21 -18.98
CA ARG A 144 -7.82 1.43 -20.24
C ARG A 144 -6.60 2.32 -20.06
N GLN A 145 -6.68 3.32 -19.20
CA GLN A 145 -5.53 4.16 -18.86
C GLN A 145 -4.51 3.38 -18.04
N PHE A 146 -4.94 2.66 -17.03
CA PHE A 146 -4.11 1.80 -16.20
C PHE A 146 -3.35 0.75 -17.03
N ASN A 147 -3.98 0.13 -18.00
CA ASN A 147 -3.35 -0.88 -18.86
C ASN A 147 -2.29 -0.33 -19.85
N LYS A 148 -2.05 0.99 -19.86
CA LYS A 148 -0.97 1.59 -20.65
C LYS A 148 0.37 1.69 -19.91
N GLN A 149 0.36 1.43 -18.61
CA GLN A 149 1.56 1.43 -17.78
C GLN A 149 1.97 -0.01 -17.45
N GLU A 150 3.25 -0.22 -17.12
CA GLU A 150 3.84 -1.53 -16.81
C GLU A 150 4.35 -1.63 -15.35
N VAL A 151 4.22 -0.53 -14.59
CA VAL A 151 4.74 -0.46 -13.22
C VAL A 151 3.88 -1.25 -12.25
N PHE A 152 2.55 -1.12 -12.37
CA PHE A 152 1.60 -1.73 -11.43
C PHE A 152 0.85 -2.89 -12.05
N THR A 153 0.62 -3.91 -11.25
CA THR A 153 -0.24 -5.04 -11.59
C THR A 153 -1.50 -5.05 -10.74
N LEU A 154 -2.62 -5.47 -11.34
CA LEU A 154 -3.85 -5.73 -10.60
C LEU A 154 -3.70 -7.03 -9.82
N SER A 155 -3.82 -6.97 -8.51
CA SER A 155 -3.73 -8.10 -7.60
C SER A 155 -4.88 -8.11 -6.58
N GLY A 156 -4.78 -8.98 -5.61
CA GLY A 156 -5.80 -9.22 -4.59
C GLY A 156 -6.51 -10.57 -4.81
N PRO A 157 -7.11 -11.11 -3.76
CA PRO A 157 -7.76 -12.42 -3.83
C PRO A 157 -9.02 -12.39 -4.69
N GLU A 158 -9.22 -13.44 -5.46
CA GLU A 158 -10.40 -13.64 -6.28
C GLU A 158 -11.43 -14.55 -5.61
N TYR A 159 -12.68 -14.44 -6.03
CA TYR A 159 -13.69 -15.43 -5.69
C TYR A 159 -13.47 -16.71 -6.48
N ALA A 160 -13.55 -17.87 -5.82
CA ALA A 160 -13.44 -19.17 -6.48
C ALA A 160 -14.57 -19.42 -7.52
N ARG A 161 -15.72 -18.79 -7.31
CA ARG A 161 -16.83 -18.79 -8.29
C ARG A 161 -17.09 -17.36 -8.73
N SER A 162 -17.25 -17.14 -10.03
CA SER A 162 -17.58 -15.83 -10.57
C SER A 162 -18.81 -15.25 -9.88
N LYS A 163 -18.78 -13.95 -9.63
CA LYS A 163 -19.90 -13.18 -9.04
C LYS A 163 -20.83 -12.57 -10.09
N GLY A 164 -20.54 -12.78 -11.36
CA GLY A 164 -21.29 -12.28 -12.49
C GLY A 164 -20.39 -12.16 -13.71
N GLU A 165 -20.96 -11.65 -14.79
CA GLU A 165 -20.28 -11.44 -16.06
C GLU A 165 -20.28 -9.95 -16.39
N THR A 166 -19.19 -9.46 -16.94
CA THR A 166 -19.03 -8.10 -17.43
C THR A 166 -18.17 -8.12 -18.70
N THR A 167 -17.73 -6.98 -19.18
CA THR A 167 -16.84 -6.92 -20.35
C THR A 167 -15.50 -7.60 -20.07
N ALA A 168 -14.86 -8.15 -21.10
CA ALA A 168 -13.54 -8.79 -20.97
C ALA A 168 -12.50 -7.87 -20.30
N LEU A 169 -12.60 -6.54 -20.52
CA LEU A 169 -11.75 -5.54 -19.90
C LEU A 169 -11.93 -5.48 -18.36
N LEU A 170 -13.16 -5.57 -17.90
CA LEU A 170 -13.50 -5.40 -16.48
C LEU A 170 -13.61 -6.72 -15.72
N GLN A 171 -13.68 -7.86 -16.39
CA GLN A 171 -13.83 -9.16 -15.73
C GLN A 171 -12.74 -9.46 -14.69
N PRO A 172 -11.44 -9.16 -14.92
CA PRO A 172 -10.40 -9.33 -13.91
C PRO A 172 -10.60 -8.46 -12.66
N TRP A 173 -11.24 -7.31 -12.79
CA TRP A 173 -11.56 -6.36 -11.71
C TRP A 173 -12.83 -6.78 -10.95
N TYR A 174 -13.82 -7.30 -11.69
CA TYR A 174 -15.14 -7.63 -11.16
C TYR A 174 -15.09 -8.79 -10.15
N ASN A 175 -14.27 -9.80 -10.42
CA ASN A 175 -14.25 -11.04 -9.63
C ASN A 175 -13.34 -11.00 -8.40
N ARG A 176 -12.88 -9.81 -7.97
CA ARG A 176 -11.99 -9.68 -6.82
C ARG A 176 -12.73 -9.51 -5.50
N LYS A 177 -12.18 -10.09 -4.42
CA LYS A 177 -12.61 -9.87 -3.03
C LYS A 177 -12.05 -8.55 -2.48
N SER A 178 -10.88 -8.16 -2.98
CA SER A 178 -10.18 -6.93 -2.69
C SER A 178 -9.40 -6.51 -3.94
N ILE A 179 -9.25 -5.23 -4.17
CA ILE A 179 -8.50 -4.69 -5.30
C ILE A 179 -7.23 -4.08 -4.76
N ASN A 180 -6.08 -4.56 -5.27
CA ASN A 180 -4.78 -3.99 -5.03
C ASN A 180 -4.09 -3.75 -6.36
N LEU A 181 -3.46 -2.60 -6.48
CA LEU A 181 -2.63 -2.18 -7.61
C LEU A 181 -1.23 -2.04 -7.06
N GLN A 182 -0.36 -3.01 -7.33
CA GLN A 182 0.93 -3.11 -6.65
C GLN A 182 2.10 -3.20 -7.62
N HIS A 183 3.18 -2.62 -7.20
CA HIS A 183 4.53 -2.82 -7.71
C HIS A 183 5.35 -3.55 -6.64
N ASP A 184 5.97 -4.65 -7.02
CA ASP A 184 6.91 -5.37 -6.18
C ASP A 184 8.31 -5.24 -6.81
N GLY A 185 9.24 -4.68 -6.06
CA GLY A 185 10.62 -4.47 -6.48
C GLY A 185 11.60 -5.40 -5.75
N PRO A 186 12.66 -5.88 -6.44
CA PRO A 186 13.77 -6.55 -5.79
C PRO A 186 14.62 -5.56 -4.99
N LEU A 187 15.46 -6.07 -4.09
CA LEU A 187 16.43 -5.24 -3.36
C LEU A 187 17.65 -4.95 -4.24
N ASP A 188 17.46 -4.09 -5.21
CA ASP A 188 18.47 -3.70 -6.20
C ASP A 188 18.97 -2.25 -5.98
N GLU A 189 19.75 -1.75 -6.93
CA GLU A 189 20.31 -0.39 -6.88
C GLU A 189 19.24 0.69 -6.74
N ARG A 190 18.00 0.44 -7.18
CA ARG A 190 16.90 1.39 -7.07
C ARG A 190 16.47 1.61 -5.63
N LEU A 191 16.44 0.55 -4.82
CA LEU A 191 16.14 0.65 -3.39
C LEU A 191 17.17 1.55 -2.66
N PHE A 192 18.43 1.45 -3.06
CA PHE A 192 19.55 2.18 -2.44
C PHE A 192 19.72 3.60 -2.98
N SER A 193 18.84 4.03 -3.88
CA SER A 193 18.91 5.31 -4.55
C SER A 193 17.85 6.30 -4.04
N PRO A 194 18.17 7.61 -3.98
CA PRO A 194 17.18 8.65 -3.67
C PRO A 194 16.05 8.75 -4.70
N GLU A 195 16.26 8.25 -5.93
CA GLU A 195 15.25 8.24 -6.99
C GLU A 195 14.04 7.35 -6.66
N LEU A 196 14.16 6.40 -5.73
CA LEU A 196 13.01 5.61 -5.25
C LEU A 196 11.86 6.51 -4.77
N ALA A 197 12.17 7.63 -4.11
CA ALA A 197 11.14 8.57 -3.68
C ALA A 197 10.33 9.11 -4.85
N GLN A 198 11.00 9.44 -5.95
CA GLN A 198 10.33 9.94 -7.15
C GLN A 198 9.48 8.85 -7.82
N ASP A 199 9.96 7.60 -7.85
CA ASP A 199 9.17 6.48 -8.39
C ASP A 199 7.88 6.26 -7.62
N VAL A 200 7.94 6.30 -6.28
CA VAL A 200 6.75 6.15 -5.43
C VAL A 200 5.78 7.32 -5.63
N ILE A 201 6.28 8.57 -5.73
CA ILE A 201 5.47 9.76 -5.99
C ILE A 201 4.77 9.65 -7.35
N ASP A 202 5.51 9.33 -8.42
CA ASP A 202 4.97 9.21 -9.78
C ASP A 202 4.00 8.02 -9.88
N GLY A 203 4.30 6.94 -9.15
CA GLY A 203 3.41 5.81 -9.00
C GLY A 203 2.08 6.20 -8.36
N PHE A 204 2.09 6.90 -7.24
CA PHE A 204 0.86 7.34 -6.58
C PHE A 204 0.09 8.37 -7.43
N ARG A 205 0.80 9.25 -8.14
CA ARG A 205 0.17 10.15 -9.12
C ARG A 205 -0.56 9.37 -10.22
N THR A 206 0.06 8.33 -10.73
CA THR A 206 -0.52 7.45 -11.76
C THR A 206 -1.77 6.73 -11.25
N LEU A 207 -1.79 6.31 -10.00
CA LEU A 207 -2.90 5.61 -9.37
C LEU A 207 -4.01 6.54 -8.83
N MET A 208 -3.75 7.85 -8.70
CA MET A 208 -4.68 8.82 -8.11
C MET A 208 -6.09 8.81 -8.74
N PRO A 209 -6.27 8.70 -10.07
CA PRO A 209 -7.61 8.63 -10.66
C PRO A 209 -8.42 7.41 -10.18
N LEU A 210 -7.76 6.25 -10.00
CA LEU A 210 -8.38 5.03 -9.47
C LEU A 210 -8.65 5.17 -7.96
N TYR A 211 -7.71 5.76 -7.21
CA TYR A 211 -7.92 6.09 -5.81
C TYR A 211 -9.20 6.90 -5.61
N ARG A 212 -9.36 8.01 -6.34
CA ARG A 212 -10.54 8.88 -6.26
C ARG A 212 -11.83 8.17 -6.66
N TYR A 213 -11.78 7.29 -7.64
CA TYR A 213 -12.93 6.47 -8.03
C TYR A 213 -13.39 5.58 -6.86
N PHE A 214 -12.47 4.88 -6.22
CA PHE A 214 -12.78 3.99 -5.11
C PHE A 214 -13.12 4.74 -3.82
N ASP A 215 -12.48 5.86 -3.53
CA ASP A 215 -12.81 6.67 -2.35
C ASP A 215 -14.23 7.26 -2.44
N LYS A 216 -14.62 7.74 -3.62
CA LYS A 216 -16.00 8.20 -3.89
C LYS A 216 -17.02 7.07 -3.74
N LEU A 217 -16.69 5.86 -4.19
CA LEU A 217 -17.54 4.68 -3.96
C LEU A 217 -17.72 4.41 -2.46
N CYS A 218 -16.64 4.48 -1.68
CA CYS A 218 -16.70 4.28 -0.23
C CYS A 218 -17.61 5.32 0.45
N ALA A 219 -17.53 6.59 0.04
CA ALA A 219 -18.37 7.65 0.57
C ALA A 219 -19.86 7.36 0.30
N SER A 220 -20.22 6.96 -0.92
CA SER A 220 -21.61 6.66 -1.29
C SER A 220 -22.22 5.47 -0.53
N VAL A 221 -21.41 4.51 -0.13
CA VAL A 221 -21.85 3.33 0.66
C VAL A 221 -21.99 3.66 2.14
N ALA A 222 -21.22 4.63 2.65
CA ALA A 222 -21.31 5.05 4.05
C ALA A 222 -22.58 5.87 4.35
N GLU A 223 -23.16 6.51 3.34
CA GLU A 223 -24.37 7.32 3.43
C GLU A 223 -25.67 6.51 3.23
N SER A 224 -25.57 5.22 2.88
CA SER A 224 -26.70 4.31 2.59
C SER A 224 -26.98 3.38 3.76
#